data_f90e7d745c0b18ec0a99488207e7b55f
#
_entry.id   f90e7d745c0b18ec0a99488207e7b55f
#
_cell.length_a   1.000
_cell.length_b   1.000
_cell.length_c   1.000
_cell.angle_alpha   90.00
_cell.angle_beta   90.00
_cell.angle_gamma   90.00
#
_symmetry.space_group_name_H-M   'P 1'
#
loop_
_entity.id
_entity.type
_entity.pdbx_description
1 polymer ?
#
loop_
_entity_poly.entity_id
_entity_poly.type
_entity_poly.pdbx_seq_one_letter_code
_entity_poly.pdbx_strand_id
1 'polypeptide(L)'
;MTVTLGILALLEAKAGNGEQLAAFLKAGRELAVAEQGTITWYAFKISDTSYAIVDTFATGDARTAHINGQIPAALAEVSADLLAREPDIRPVNVLAVK
;
A
#
# COMPACT_ATOMS: atom_id res chain seq x y z
N MET A 1 -20.21 -6.42 -9.97
CA MET A 1 -18.86 -6.41 -10.56
C MET A 1 -17.92 -7.20 -9.70
N THR A 2 -17.14 -8.09 -10.29
CA THR A 2 -16.16 -8.88 -9.56
C THR A 2 -14.83 -8.14 -9.53
N VAL A 3 -14.30 -7.92 -8.33
CA VAL A 3 -12.98 -7.35 -8.16
C VAL A 3 -11.97 -8.50 -8.23
N THR A 4 -11.08 -8.46 -9.22
CA THR A 4 -10.12 -9.55 -9.45
C THR A 4 -8.67 -9.12 -9.36
N LEU A 5 -8.40 -7.84 -9.26
CA LEU A 5 -7.04 -7.30 -9.29
C LEU A 5 -6.70 -6.61 -7.98
N GLY A 6 -5.47 -6.81 -7.52
CA GLY A 6 -4.99 -6.16 -6.32
C GLY A 6 -3.48 -5.97 -6.32
N ILE A 7 -2.99 -5.38 -5.25
CA ILE A 7 -1.57 -5.25 -4.95
C ILE A 7 -1.37 -5.60 -3.48
N LEU A 8 -0.32 -6.36 -3.21
CA LEU A 8 0.18 -6.60 -1.86
C LEU A 8 1.54 -5.92 -1.74
N ALA A 9 1.68 -4.99 -0.80
CA ALA A 9 2.94 -4.34 -0.53
C ALA A 9 3.39 -4.71 0.89
N LEU A 10 4.58 -5.25 1.01
CA LEU A 10 5.20 -5.59 2.29
C LEU A 10 6.27 -4.57 2.60
N LEU A 11 6.21 -3.99 3.81
CA LEU A 11 7.08 -2.91 4.23
C LEU A 11 7.77 -3.31 5.53
N GLU A 12 9.08 -3.11 5.58
CA GLU A 12 9.85 -3.36 6.79
C GLU A 12 10.48 -2.05 7.25
N ALA A 13 10.08 -1.58 8.44
CA ALA A 13 10.63 -0.36 9.02
C ALA A 13 12.02 -0.63 9.61
N LYS A 14 12.86 0.39 9.60
CA LYS A 14 14.08 0.36 10.40
C LYS A 14 13.73 0.22 11.88
N ALA A 15 14.60 -0.38 12.65
CA ALA A 15 14.42 -0.49 14.09
C ALA A 15 14.20 0.91 14.69
N GLY A 16 13.14 1.05 15.49
CA GLY A 16 12.77 2.33 16.09
C GLY A 16 11.92 3.24 15.20
N ASN A 17 11.69 2.91 13.93
CA ASN A 17 10.92 3.74 13.01
C ASN A 17 9.51 3.20 12.70
N GLY A 18 9.08 2.15 13.40
CA GLY A 18 7.75 1.56 13.15
C GLY A 18 6.60 2.53 13.39
N GLU A 19 6.65 3.31 14.48
CA GLU A 19 5.60 4.29 14.78
C GLU A 19 5.49 5.37 13.70
N GLN A 20 6.62 5.82 13.16
CA GLN A 20 6.64 6.80 12.08
C GLN A 20 6.05 6.21 10.81
N LEU A 21 6.37 4.95 10.49
CA LEU A 21 5.78 4.26 9.34
C LEU A 21 4.28 4.09 9.53
N ALA A 22 3.83 3.71 10.73
CA ALA A 22 2.39 3.60 11.02
C ALA A 22 1.67 4.93 10.79
N ALA A 23 2.24 6.04 11.25
CA ALA A 23 1.66 7.36 11.06
C ALA A 23 1.58 7.72 9.57
N PHE A 24 2.63 7.41 8.81
CA PHE A 24 2.65 7.63 7.37
C PHE A 24 1.53 6.84 6.67
N LEU A 25 1.35 5.58 7.04
CA LEU A 25 0.31 4.73 6.44
C LEU A 25 -1.09 5.23 6.79
N LYS A 26 -1.31 5.67 8.02
CA LYS A 26 -2.61 6.25 8.41
C LYS A 26 -2.93 7.50 7.58
N ALA A 27 -1.95 8.36 7.36
CA ALA A 27 -2.12 9.54 6.53
C ALA A 27 -2.36 9.18 5.06
N GLY A 28 -1.80 8.08 4.59
CA GLY A 28 -1.97 7.61 3.22
C GLY A 28 -3.41 7.29 2.84
N ARG A 29 -4.27 7.00 3.83
CA ARG A 29 -5.69 6.72 3.58
C ARG A 29 -6.37 7.84 2.79
N GLU A 30 -6.06 9.10 3.08
CA GLU A 30 -6.69 10.23 2.38
C GLU A 30 -6.36 10.22 0.88
N LEU A 31 -5.15 9.82 0.53
CA LEU A 31 -4.77 9.69 -0.88
C LEU A 31 -5.51 8.54 -1.54
N ALA A 32 -5.67 7.42 -0.84
CA ALA A 32 -6.39 6.26 -1.37
C ALA A 32 -7.88 6.58 -1.59
N VAL A 33 -8.50 7.31 -0.67
CA VAL A 33 -9.90 7.72 -0.78
C VAL A 33 -10.12 8.59 -2.01
N ALA A 34 -9.14 9.41 -2.37
CA ALA A 34 -9.23 10.28 -3.54
C ALA A 34 -9.09 9.51 -4.87
N GLU A 35 -8.59 8.28 -4.86
CA GLU A 35 -8.43 7.47 -6.08
C GLU A 35 -9.73 6.77 -6.44
N GLN A 36 -10.33 7.16 -7.57
CA GLN A 36 -11.62 6.62 -7.98
C GLN A 36 -11.57 5.14 -8.35
N GLY A 37 -10.45 4.68 -8.90
CA GLY A 37 -10.30 3.29 -9.35
C GLY A 37 -9.90 2.31 -8.26
N THR A 38 -9.50 2.79 -7.09
CA THR A 38 -9.14 1.96 -5.95
C THR A 38 -10.41 1.61 -5.18
N ILE A 39 -10.76 0.33 -5.13
CA ILE A 39 -12.00 -0.13 -4.51
C ILE A 39 -11.83 -0.27 -3.00
N THR A 40 -10.76 -0.96 -2.57
CA THR A 40 -10.42 -1.10 -1.15
C THR A 40 -8.95 -0.80 -0.96
N TRP A 41 -8.61 -0.30 0.23
CA TRP A 41 -7.24 -0.02 0.60
C TRP A 41 -7.10 -0.23 2.11
N TYR A 42 -6.21 -1.14 2.49
CA TYR A 42 -5.94 -1.44 3.90
C TYR A 42 -4.47 -1.27 4.18
N ALA A 43 -4.16 -0.72 5.34
CA ALA A 43 -2.82 -0.72 5.89
C ALA A 43 -2.83 -1.54 7.18
N PHE A 44 -1.88 -2.47 7.31
CA PHE A 44 -1.80 -3.38 8.45
C PHE A 44 -0.48 -3.24 9.17
N LYS A 45 -0.54 -3.37 10.49
CA LYS A 45 0.63 -3.60 11.33
C LYS A 45 0.72 -5.09 11.63
N ILE A 46 1.82 -5.71 11.26
CA ILE A 46 2.07 -7.13 11.49
C ILE A 46 2.88 -7.32 12.77
N SER A 47 3.88 -6.46 12.97
CA SER A 47 4.74 -6.44 14.16
C SER A 47 5.21 -5.02 14.38
N ASP A 48 6.12 -4.82 15.32
CA ASP A 48 6.65 -3.47 15.60
C ASP A 48 7.39 -2.87 14.40
N THR A 49 7.89 -3.69 13.47
CA THR A 49 8.63 -3.20 12.30
C THR A 49 8.00 -3.63 10.98
N SER A 50 7.14 -4.64 10.96
CA SER A 50 6.58 -5.18 9.71
C SER A 50 5.17 -4.66 9.48
N TYR A 51 4.91 -4.16 8.28
CA TYR A 51 3.64 -3.58 7.88
C TYR A 51 3.28 -4.05 6.48
N ALA A 52 2.01 -3.91 6.12
CA ALA A 52 1.54 -4.28 4.79
C ALA A 52 0.46 -3.32 4.32
N ILE A 53 0.38 -3.15 3.00
CA ILE A 53 -0.76 -2.51 2.34
C ILE A 53 -1.38 -3.57 1.43
N VAL A 54 -2.71 -3.68 1.48
CA VAL A 54 -3.47 -4.52 0.56
C VAL A 54 -4.56 -3.65 -0.06
N ASP A 55 -4.60 -3.60 -1.38
CA ASP A 55 -5.60 -2.83 -2.08
C ASP A 55 -6.12 -3.58 -3.29
N THR A 56 -7.32 -3.21 -3.75
CA THR A 56 -7.98 -3.83 -4.88
C THR A 56 -8.49 -2.78 -5.85
N PHE A 57 -8.64 -3.20 -7.10
CA PHE A 57 -8.92 -2.30 -8.22
C PHE A 57 -10.00 -2.90 -9.12
N ALA A 58 -10.81 -2.01 -9.71
CA ALA A 58 -11.87 -2.41 -10.63
C ALA A 58 -11.31 -2.88 -11.98
N THR A 59 -10.19 -2.30 -12.43
CA THR A 59 -9.61 -2.56 -13.75
C THR A 59 -8.09 -2.57 -13.69
N GLY A 60 -7.46 -3.11 -14.73
CA GLY A 60 -6.00 -3.05 -14.88
C GLY A 60 -5.49 -1.62 -15.00
N ASP A 61 -6.24 -0.75 -15.68
CA ASP A 61 -5.89 0.66 -15.82
C ASP A 61 -5.89 1.37 -14.45
N ALA A 62 -6.87 1.05 -13.60
CA ALA A 62 -6.94 1.61 -12.25
C ALA A 62 -5.74 1.17 -11.41
N ARG A 63 -5.34 -0.10 -11.51
CA ARG A 63 -4.16 -0.59 -10.81
C ARG A 63 -2.88 0.09 -11.31
N THR A 64 -2.74 0.26 -12.62
CA THR A 64 -1.60 0.97 -13.20
C THR A 64 -1.57 2.42 -12.74
N ALA A 65 -2.71 3.10 -12.73
CA ALA A 65 -2.81 4.46 -12.25
C ALA A 65 -2.39 4.58 -10.77
N HIS A 66 -2.76 3.61 -9.93
CA HIS A 66 -2.35 3.59 -8.53
C HIS A 66 -0.84 3.44 -8.40
N ILE A 67 -0.24 2.52 -9.15
CA ILE A 67 1.22 2.29 -9.11
C ILE A 67 1.99 3.55 -9.50
N ASN A 68 1.45 4.36 -10.41
CA ASN A 68 2.05 5.61 -10.84
C ASN A 68 1.53 6.82 -10.07
N GLY A 69 0.78 6.60 -8.99
CA GLY A 69 0.08 7.65 -8.25
C GLY A 69 0.86 8.22 -7.07
N GLN A 70 0.14 8.92 -6.21
CA GLN A 70 0.72 9.69 -5.11
C GLN A 70 1.20 8.83 -3.94
N ILE A 71 0.55 7.69 -3.68
CA ILE A 71 0.92 6.84 -2.54
C ILE A 71 2.30 6.22 -2.74
N PRO A 72 2.59 5.54 -3.87
CA PRO A 72 3.94 5.03 -4.12
C PRO A 72 4.98 6.14 -4.18
N ALA A 73 4.64 7.30 -4.74
CA ALA A 73 5.57 8.43 -4.80
C ALA A 73 5.91 8.95 -3.40
N ALA A 74 4.91 9.10 -2.53
CA ALA A 74 5.13 9.52 -1.15
C ALA A 74 5.94 8.48 -0.36
N LEU A 75 5.67 7.18 -0.59
CA LEU A 75 6.43 6.11 0.04
C LEU A 75 7.89 6.14 -0.38
N ALA A 76 8.16 6.39 -1.66
CA ALA A 76 9.53 6.50 -2.16
C ALA A 76 10.30 7.64 -1.47
N GLU A 77 9.62 8.76 -1.18
CA GLU A 77 10.25 9.90 -0.50
C GLU A 77 10.68 9.57 0.92
N VAL A 78 9.94 8.71 1.64
CA VAL A 78 10.25 8.38 3.03
C VAL A 78 11.03 7.07 3.18
N SER A 79 11.22 6.31 2.10
CA SER A 79 11.85 4.99 2.15
C SER A 79 13.23 5.02 2.78
N ALA A 80 14.07 5.97 2.38
CA ALA A 80 15.45 6.03 2.88
C ALA A 80 15.50 6.26 4.39
N ASP A 81 14.54 7.01 4.93
CA ASP A 81 14.50 7.35 6.36
C ASP A 81 13.82 6.28 7.20
N LEU A 82 12.76 5.67 6.69
CA LEU A 82 11.88 4.80 7.48
C LEU A 82 12.04 3.32 7.23
N LEU A 83 12.44 2.91 6.03
CA LEU A 83 12.44 1.50 5.65
C LEU A 83 13.83 0.87 5.74
N ALA A 84 13.87 -0.36 6.24
CA ALA A 84 15.09 -1.16 6.32
C ALA A 84 15.52 -1.69 4.96
N ARG A 85 14.57 -1.82 4.03
CA ARG A 85 14.80 -2.28 2.66
C ARG A 85 13.71 -1.74 1.76
N GLU A 86 13.86 -1.89 0.46
CA GLU A 86 12.85 -1.46 -0.50
C GLU A 86 11.53 -2.18 -0.27
N PRO A 87 10.39 -1.51 -0.52
CA PRO A 87 9.09 -2.17 -0.45
C PRO A 87 9.01 -3.37 -1.39
N ASP A 88 8.44 -4.47 -0.90
CA ASP A 88 8.16 -5.65 -1.71
C ASP A 88 6.74 -5.52 -2.25
N ILE A 89 6.62 -5.09 -3.50
CA ILE A 89 5.33 -4.78 -4.12
C ILE A 89 4.98 -5.87 -5.12
N ARG A 90 3.85 -6.55 -4.88
CA ARG A 90 3.43 -7.69 -5.68
C ARG A 90 2.04 -7.46 -6.25
N PRO A 91 1.89 -7.45 -7.60
CA PRO A 91 0.56 -7.55 -8.20
C PRO A 91 -0.04 -8.92 -7.85
N VAL A 92 -1.29 -8.94 -7.48
CA VAL A 92 -1.98 -10.17 -7.10
C VAL A 92 -3.31 -10.28 -7.83
N ASN A 93 -3.77 -11.52 -7.97
CA ASN A 93 -5.12 -11.79 -8.45
C ASN A 93 -5.98 -12.14 -7.24
N VAL A 94 -7.14 -11.51 -7.15
CA VAL A 94 -8.09 -11.79 -6.09
C VAL A 94 -8.90 -13.01 -6.49
N LEU A 95 -8.89 -14.03 -5.65
CA LEU A 95 -9.61 -15.28 -5.92
C LEU A 95 -11.01 -15.25 -5.35
N ALA A 96 -11.20 -14.57 -4.22
CA ALA A 96 -12.50 -14.52 -3.55
C ALA A 96 -12.60 -13.25 -2.73
N VAL A 97 -13.79 -12.68 -2.70
CA VAL A 97 -14.12 -11.51 -1.89
C VAL A 97 -15.42 -11.83 -1.15
N LYS A 98 -15.47 -11.49 0.14
CA LYS A 98 -16.69 -11.62 0.91
C LYS A 98 -17.64 -10.48 0.61
#